data_1d4864b9e039c770abc6389c7bea579e
#
_entry.id   1d4864b9e039c770abc6389c7bea579e
#
_cell.length_a   1.000
_cell.length_b   1.000
_cell.length_c   1.000
_cell.angle_alpha   90.00
_cell.angle_beta   90.00
_cell.angle_gamma   90.00
#
_symmetry.space_group_name_H-M   'P 1'
#
loop_
_entity.id
_entity.type
_entity.pdbx_description
1 polymer ?
#
loop_
_entity_poly.entity_id
_entity_poly.type
_entity_poly.pdbx_seq_one_letter_code
_entity_poly.pdbx_strand_id
1 'polypeptide(L)'
;MSRKKEKELRAVVYLSAKGNEKTVEHKEKNQLKYIREYAKAHNIQIVKIMHRSIMGNYVVNTHFQKMVNMVGKKDVDIILVSKISGIATDLEDAYRKIGKVIQSGGCIVTVDEGEMKLPIQMVITK
;
A
#
# COMPACT_ATOMS: atom_id res chain seq x y z
N MET A 1 22.86 24.83 -6.84
CA MET A 1 22.77 24.17 -6.47
C MET A 1 22.36 23.57 -6.45
N SER A 2 22.49 23.24 -6.65
CA SER A 2 21.71 22.54 -6.72
C SER A 2 21.33 21.97 -5.71
N ARG A 3 20.50 22.16 -5.16
CA ARG A 3 20.06 21.52 -4.19
C ARG A 3 19.63 20.24 -4.59
N LYS A 4 19.71 19.32 -3.79
CA LYS A 4 19.20 18.09 -4.04
C LYS A 4 17.78 18.16 -4.20
N LYS A 5 17.21 17.71 -5.26
CA LYS A 5 15.83 17.56 -5.39
C LYS A 5 15.40 16.44 -4.59
N GLU A 6 14.31 16.59 -3.91
CA GLU A 6 13.69 15.52 -3.19
C GLU A 6 13.31 14.45 -4.16
N LYS A 7 13.68 13.22 -3.90
CA LYS A 7 13.36 12.12 -4.78
C LYS A 7 11.88 11.85 -4.79
N GLU A 8 11.31 11.72 -5.98
CA GLU A 8 9.92 11.35 -6.13
C GLU A 8 9.77 9.85 -5.91
N LEU A 9 8.91 9.45 -4.99
CA LEU A 9 8.66 8.04 -4.74
C LEU A 9 7.63 7.50 -5.71
N ARG A 10 7.79 6.25 -6.09
CA ARG A 10 6.88 5.58 -7.02
C ARG A 10 6.03 4.60 -6.24
N ALA A 11 4.75 4.54 -6.54
CA ALA A 11 3.82 3.74 -5.77
C ALA A 11 2.95 2.85 -6.64
N VAL A 12 2.66 1.66 -6.14
CA VAL A 12 1.52 0.90 -6.61
C VAL A 12 0.41 1.12 -5.59
N VAL A 13 -0.78 1.45 -6.09
CA VAL A 13 -1.95 1.74 -5.26
C VAL A 13 -2.81 0.49 -5.20
N TYR A 14 -3.32 0.17 -4.03
CA TYR A 14 -4.29 -0.91 -3.89
C TYR A 14 -5.60 -0.39 -3.33
N LEU A 15 -6.67 -0.61 -4.06
CA LEU A 15 -8.00 -0.18 -3.66
C LEU A 15 -8.77 -1.39 -3.15
N SER A 16 -9.35 -1.28 -1.98
CA SER A 16 -10.04 -2.40 -1.35
C SER A 16 -11.17 -1.87 -0.47
N ALA A 17 -12.37 -2.35 -0.72
CA ALA A 17 -13.54 -1.98 0.06
C ALA A 17 -14.45 -3.19 0.15
N LYS A 18 -15.38 -3.16 1.10
CA LYS A 18 -16.32 -4.25 1.30
C LYS A 18 -17.71 -3.78 0.97
N GLY A 19 -18.55 -4.71 0.48
CA GLY A 19 -19.92 -4.41 0.14
C GLY A 19 -20.32 -5.12 -1.15
N ASN A 20 -21.47 -4.74 -1.69
CA ASN A 20 -21.89 -5.29 -2.97
C ASN A 20 -21.18 -4.56 -4.10
N GLU A 21 -21.40 -4.99 -5.32
CA GLU A 21 -20.67 -4.50 -6.48
C GLU A 21 -20.73 -2.98 -6.62
N LYS A 22 -21.91 -2.40 -6.53
CA LYS A 22 -22.06 -0.97 -6.67
C LYS A 22 -21.39 -0.21 -5.53
N THR A 23 -21.54 -0.71 -4.31
CA THR A 23 -20.97 -0.08 -3.13
C THR A 23 -19.45 -0.11 -3.19
N VAL A 24 -18.90 -1.26 -3.58
CA VAL A 24 -17.44 -1.42 -3.67
C VAL A 24 -16.88 -0.47 -4.73
N GLU A 25 -17.53 -0.40 -5.88
CA GLU A 25 -17.08 0.48 -6.95
C GLU A 25 -17.03 1.93 -6.49
N HIS A 26 -18.09 2.37 -5.82
CA HIS A 26 -18.18 3.73 -5.32
C HIS A 26 -17.12 4.01 -4.26
N LYS A 27 -16.93 3.07 -3.34
CA LYS A 27 -15.94 3.22 -2.27
C LYS A 27 -14.53 3.24 -2.81
N GLU A 28 -14.23 2.38 -3.78
CA GLU A 28 -12.89 2.34 -4.37
C GLU A 28 -12.60 3.62 -5.14
N LYS A 29 -13.61 4.16 -5.79
CA LYS A 29 -13.46 5.43 -6.48
C LYS A 29 -13.12 6.55 -5.50
N ASN A 30 -13.81 6.57 -4.36
CA ASN A 30 -13.52 7.56 -3.33
C ASN A 30 -12.14 7.35 -2.71
N GLN A 31 -11.75 6.09 -2.49
CA GLN A 31 -10.40 5.80 -2.00
C GLN A 31 -9.36 6.36 -2.96
N LEU A 32 -9.55 6.14 -4.25
CA LEU A 32 -8.60 6.61 -5.23
C LEU A 32 -8.48 8.13 -5.24
N LYS A 33 -9.61 8.81 -5.08
CA LYS A 33 -9.60 10.26 -5.03
C LYS A 33 -8.71 10.76 -3.90
N TYR A 34 -8.88 10.23 -2.69
CA TYR A 34 -8.10 10.68 -1.54
C TYR A 34 -6.65 10.21 -1.63
N ILE A 35 -6.42 9.04 -2.21
CA ILE A 35 -5.06 8.54 -2.42
C ILE A 35 -4.31 9.44 -3.40
N ARG A 36 -4.98 9.89 -4.46
CA ARG A 36 -4.34 10.79 -5.41
C ARG A 36 -3.99 12.13 -4.78
N GLU A 37 -4.86 12.63 -3.91
CA GLU A 37 -4.57 13.87 -3.18
C GLU A 37 -3.38 13.70 -2.26
N TYR A 38 -3.34 12.57 -1.55
CA TYR A 38 -2.21 12.27 -0.66
C TYR A 38 -0.91 12.17 -1.47
N ALA A 39 -0.95 11.45 -2.57
CA ALA A 39 0.24 11.25 -3.41
C ALA A 39 0.77 12.59 -3.91
N LYS A 40 -0.13 13.46 -4.33
CA LYS A 40 0.28 14.77 -4.83
C LYS A 40 0.93 15.59 -3.72
N ALA A 41 0.36 15.55 -2.52
CA ALA A 41 0.88 16.32 -1.41
C ALA A 41 2.24 15.81 -0.91
N HIS A 42 2.54 14.53 -1.15
CA HIS A 42 3.76 13.90 -0.64
C HIS A 42 4.77 13.54 -1.73
N ASN A 43 4.59 14.08 -2.93
CA ASN A 43 5.52 13.86 -4.04
C ASN A 43 5.66 12.38 -4.38
N ILE A 44 4.52 11.72 -4.52
CA ILE A 44 4.46 10.30 -4.87
C ILE A 44 3.86 10.14 -6.25
N GLN A 45 4.54 9.41 -7.11
CA GLN A 45 4.05 9.11 -8.47
C GLN A 45 3.32 7.78 -8.44
N ILE A 46 2.06 7.76 -8.84
CA ILE A 46 1.30 6.51 -8.91
C ILE A 46 1.63 5.84 -10.23
N VAL A 47 2.26 4.67 -10.15
CA VAL A 47 2.70 3.92 -11.32
C VAL A 47 1.65 2.93 -11.77
N LYS A 48 0.96 2.32 -10.82
CA LYS A 48 -0.03 1.30 -11.13
C LYS A 48 -1.12 1.31 -10.08
N ILE A 49 -2.33 1.01 -10.50
CA ILE A 49 -3.48 0.90 -9.61
C ILE A 49 -4.03 -0.51 -9.74
N MET A 50 -4.13 -1.20 -8.61
CA MET A 50 -4.76 -2.51 -8.53
C MET A 50 -5.94 -2.42 -7.59
N HIS A 51 -6.92 -3.29 -7.75
CA HIS A 51 -8.07 -3.24 -6.87
C HIS A 51 -8.64 -4.63 -6.65
N ARG A 52 -9.26 -4.76 -5.47
CA ARG A 52 -9.86 -6.02 -5.07
C ARG A 52 -11.20 -6.26 -5.73
N SER A 53 -11.94 -5.20 -5.99
CA SER A 53 -13.31 -5.27 -6.47
C SER A 53 -14.15 -6.08 -5.47
N ILE A 54 -14.95 -7.02 -5.92
CA ILE A 54 -15.80 -7.81 -5.04
C ILE A 54 -15.18 -9.16 -4.68
N MET A 55 -13.91 -9.33 -4.96
CA MET A 55 -13.24 -10.61 -4.71
C MET A 55 -12.93 -10.83 -3.24
N GLY A 56 -12.62 -12.07 -2.89
CA GLY A 56 -12.36 -12.42 -1.49
C GLY A 56 -10.92 -12.17 -1.05
N ASN A 57 -10.63 -12.55 0.19
CA ASN A 57 -9.31 -12.29 0.77
C ASN A 57 -8.16 -12.98 0.05
N TYR A 58 -8.42 -14.14 -0.55
CA TYR A 58 -7.33 -14.82 -1.24
C TYR A 58 -6.82 -14.01 -2.42
N VAL A 59 -7.69 -13.22 -3.04
CA VAL A 59 -7.27 -12.35 -4.12
C VAL A 59 -6.41 -11.21 -3.59
N VAL A 60 -6.76 -10.69 -2.40
CA VAL A 60 -5.93 -9.67 -1.76
C VAL A 60 -4.51 -10.19 -1.57
N ASN A 61 -4.38 -11.42 -1.07
CA ASN A 61 -3.05 -11.98 -0.84
C ASN A 61 -2.29 -12.22 -2.14
N THR A 62 -2.99 -12.64 -3.18
CA THR A 62 -2.37 -12.82 -4.50
C THR A 62 -1.88 -11.48 -5.04
N HIS A 63 -2.72 -10.46 -4.93
CA HIS A 63 -2.34 -9.12 -5.38
C HIS A 63 -1.20 -8.57 -4.53
N PHE A 64 -1.24 -8.83 -3.22
CA PHE A 64 -0.18 -8.38 -2.33
C PHE A 64 1.17 -8.96 -2.75
N GLN A 65 1.21 -10.25 -3.09
CA GLN A 65 2.45 -10.87 -3.52
C GLN A 65 2.98 -10.22 -4.81
N LYS A 66 2.08 -9.87 -5.72
CA LYS A 66 2.48 -9.17 -6.93
C LYS A 66 3.07 -7.81 -6.63
N MET A 67 2.48 -7.09 -5.67
CA MET A 67 3.00 -5.78 -5.29
C MET A 67 4.35 -5.90 -4.60
N VAL A 68 4.53 -6.93 -3.76
CA VAL A 68 5.83 -7.18 -3.13
C VAL A 68 6.89 -7.44 -4.21
N ASN A 69 6.53 -8.20 -5.23
CA ASN A 69 7.46 -8.45 -6.34
C ASN A 69 7.83 -7.17 -7.07
N MET A 70 6.88 -6.26 -7.24
CA MET A 70 7.16 -4.97 -7.87
C MET A 70 8.14 -4.16 -7.05
N VAL A 71 8.00 -4.20 -5.72
CA VAL A 71 8.94 -3.52 -4.83
C VAL A 71 10.32 -4.15 -4.94
N GLY A 72 10.37 -5.48 -4.92
CA GLY A 72 11.65 -6.19 -5.00
C GLY A 72 12.39 -5.95 -6.30
N LYS A 73 11.66 -5.78 -7.39
CA LYS A 73 12.27 -5.47 -8.69
C LYS A 73 12.55 -4.00 -8.87
N LYS A 74 12.19 -3.19 -7.90
CA LYS A 74 12.37 -1.74 -7.93
C LYS A 74 11.52 -1.03 -8.96
N ASP A 75 10.42 -1.65 -9.35
CA ASP A 75 9.43 -1.01 -10.21
C ASP A 75 8.71 0.09 -9.45
N VAL A 76 8.50 -0.13 -8.16
CA VAL A 76 7.91 0.87 -7.26
C VAL A 76 8.69 0.86 -5.94
N ASP A 77 8.51 1.93 -5.18
CA ASP A 77 9.17 2.08 -3.88
C ASP A 77 8.22 1.79 -2.73
N ILE A 78 6.93 2.04 -2.93
CA ILE A 78 5.95 1.89 -1.86
C ILE A 78 4.67 1.24 -2.37
N ILE A 79 3.95 0.62 -1.44
CA ILE A 79 2.59 0.17 -1.65
C ILE A 79 1.70 1.17 -0.92
N LEU A 80 0.82 1.84 -1.64
CA LEU A 80 0.02 2.95 -1.11
C LEU A 80 -1.44 2.52 -1.01
N VAL A 81 -1.99 2.57 0.17
CA VAL A 81 -3.36 2.15 0.44
C VAL A 81 -4.08 3.18 1.30
N SER A 82 -5.39 3.12 1.34
CA SER A 82 -6.16 4.01 2.19
C SER A 82 -5.94 3.68 3.66
N LYS A 83 -6.08 2.41 4.02
CA LYS A 83 -5.90 1.91 5.38
C LYS A 83 -5.27 0.55 5.32
N ILE A 84 -4.55 0.18 6.39
CA ILE A 84 -3.89 -1.14 6.41
C ILE A 84 -4.92 -2.27 6.34
N SER A 85 -6.13 -2.05 6.83
CA SER A 85 -7.18 -3.06 6.76
C SER A 85 -7.59 -3.39 5.34
N GLY A 86 -7.19 -2.59 4.36
CA GLY A 86 -7.45 -2.89 2.95
C GLY A 86 -6.65 -4.06 2.43
N ILE A 87 -5.52 -4.39 3.07
CA ILE A 87 -4.67 -5.49 2.63
C ILE A 87 -4.40 -6.52 3.72
N ALA A 88 -4.83 -6.28 4.94
CA ALA A 88 -4.57 -7.19 6.07
C ALA A 88 -5.87 -7.47 6.81
N THR A 89 -6.00 -8.71 7.30
CA THR A 89 -7.21 -9.15 7.98
C THR A 89 -7.19 -8.87 9.48
N ASP A 90 -6.00 -8.80 10.06
CA ASP A 90 -5.86 -8.53 11.50
C ASP A 90 -4.45 -7.98 11.74
N LEU A 91 -4.15 -7.72 13.00
CA LEU A 91 -2.89 -7.09 13.36
C LEU A 91 -1.69 -7.96 13.02
N GLU A 92 -1.80 -9.27 13.26
CA GLU A 92 -0.70 -10.18 12.96
C GLU A 92 -0.43 -10.21 11.45
N ASP A 93 -1.49 -10.29 10.66
CA ASP A 93 -1.36 -10.28 9.20
C ASP A 93 -0.76 -8.96 8.73
N ALA A 94 -1.16 -7.85 9.35
CA ALA A 94 -0.62 -6.54 9.01
C ALA A 94 0.89 -6.49 9.25
N TYR A 95 1.33 -6.94 10.43
CA TYR A 95 2.75 -6.91 10.74
C TYR A 95 3.55 -7.81 9.80
N ARG A 96 3.00 -8.96 9.46
CA ARG A 96 3.67 -9.87 8.54
C ARG A 96 3.86 -9.22 7.18
N LYS A 97 2.82 -8.55 6.68
CA LYS A 97 2.86 -7.90 5.38
C LYS A 97 3.77 -6.68 5.37
N ILE A 98 3.71 -5.87 6.42
CA ILE A 98 4.59 -4.71 6.55
C ILE A 98 6.04 -5.17 6.52
N GLY A 99 6.36 -6.21 7.30
CA GLY A 99 7.73 -6.73 7.34
C GLY A 99 8.19 -7.26 6.00
N LYS A 100 7.29 -7.91 5.27
CA LYS A 100 7.64 -8.47 3.97
C LYS A 100 8.01 -7.38 2.97
N VAL A 101 7.28 -6.29 2.97
CA VAL A 101 7.57 -5.18 2.07
C VAL A 101 8.86 -4.49 2.47
N ILE A 102 9.10 -4.32 3.77
CA ILE A 102 10.34 -3.74 4.25
C ILE A 102 11.54 -4.60 3.83
N GLN A 103 11.41 -5.92 3.97
CA GLN A 103 12.47 -6.83 3.55
C GLN A 103 12.75 -6.75 2.06
N SER A 104 11.75 -6.40 1.28
CA SER A 104 11.90 -6.26 -0.17
C SER A 104 12.51 -4.93 -0.58
N GLY A 105 12.71 -4.03 0.37
CA GLY A 105 13.36 -2.74 0.10
C GLY A 105 12.42 -1.56 -0.01
N GLY A 106 11.15 -1.74 0.34
CA GLY A 106 10.17 -0.66 0.29
C GLY A 106 9.41 -0.51 1.58
N CYS A 107 8.24 0.07 1.50
CA CYS A 107 7.37 0.20 2.66
C CYS A 107 5.91 0.31 2.24
N ILE A 108 5.02 0.13 3.21
CA ILE A 108 3.59 0.35 3.02
C ILE A 108 3.27 1.72 3.59
N VAL A 109 2.54 2.53 2.82
CA VAL A 109 2.11 3.85 3.26
C VAL A 109 0.59 3.88 3.23
N THR A 110 -0.03 4.36 4.29
CA THR A 110 -1.47 4.50 4.35
C THR A 110 -1.83 5.98 4.38
N VAL A 111 -2.95 6.32 3.78
CA VAL A 111 -3.38 7.71 3.76
C VAL A 111 -3.71 8.19 5.17
N ASP A 112 -4.26 7.29 6.00
CA ASP A 112 -4.68 7.69 7.35
C ASP A 112 -3.55 7.74 8.37
N GLU A 113 -2.47 6.98 8.18
CA GLU A 113 -1.41 6.92 9.20
C GLU A 113 0.00 7.16 8.68
N GLY A 114 0.17 7.21 7.36
CA GLY A 114 1.50 7.41 6.79
C GLY A 114 2.28 6.11 6.68
N GLU A 115 3.59 6.20 6.75
CA GLU A 115 4.45 5.02 6.57
C GLU A 115 4.26 4.03 7.71
N MET A 116 4.02 2.78 7.37
CA MET A 116 3.80 1.72 8.35
C MET A 116 5.13 1.10 8.74
N LYS A 117 5.37 1.02 10.05
CA LYS A 117 6.61 0.47 10.59
C LYS A 117 6.29 -0.65 11.55
N LEU A 118 7.26 -1.49 11.80
CA LEU A 118 7.09 -2.56 12.76
C LEU A 118 7.40 -2.05 14.17
N PRO A 119 6.71 -2.58 15.19
CA PRO A 119 7.08 -2.25 16.56
C PRO A 119 8.52 -2.70 16.84
N ILE A 120 9.17 -2.00 17.73
CA ILE A 120 10.56 -2.30 18.06
C ILE A 120 10.75 -3.72 18.54
N GLN A 121 9.82 -4.24 19.32
CA GLN A 121 9.93 -5.61 19.83
C GLN A 121 10.00 -6.61 18.70
N MET A 122 9.29 -6.38 17.61
CA MET A 122 9.30 -7.32 16.50
C MET A 122 10.58 -7.26 15.72
N VAL A 123 11.30 -6.17 15.80
CA VAL A 123 12.59 -6.04 15.13
C VAL A 123 13.68 -6.75 15.90
N ILE A 124 13.59 -6.72 17.21
CA ILE A 124 14.62 -7.30 18.07
C ILE A 124 14.52 -8.80 18.22
N THR A 125 13.30 -9.30 18.28
CA THR A 125 13.15 -10.72 18.50
C THR A 125 13.30 -11.45 17.20
N LYS A 126 14.28 -12.08 17.00
CA LYS A 126 14.40 -12.79 15.81
C LYS A 126 15.25 -13.92 15.93
#